data_371ec178220a2d64fb6abf160b8f0547
#
_entry.id   371ec178220a2d64fb6abf160b8f0547
#
_cell.length_a   1.000
_cell.length_b   1.000
_cell.length_c   1.000
_cell.angle_alpha   90.00
_cell.angle_beta   90.00
_cell.angle_gamma   90.00
#
_symmetry.space_group_name_H-M   'P 1'
#
loop_
_entity.id
_entity.type
_entity.pdbx_description
1 polymer ?
#
loop_
_entity_poly.entity_id
_entity_poly.type
_entity_poly.pdbx_seq_one_letter_code
_entity_poly.pdbx_strand_id
1 'polypeptide(L)'
;NIIHPVEVVLGETLGNKADVALLYCLDSGDYTDDWPRLGIYGWMPWDVTSWYREQSALHTAQNGGEPLPALAFFHIPTPEFRLINENTDMYGRNGDGSGIGSAELNSGFLLSCVEMGDVMGMFVGHDHENDYIGQHFNVALAYGRVSGFNAYGGLPRGGRIIDLYENSRSFDTWISTPT
;
A
#
# COMPACT_ATOMS: atom_id res chain seq x y z
N ASN A 1 -3.27 21.89 -2.93
CA ASN A 1 -1.99 21.16 -2.95
C ASN A 1 -2.05 20.11 -1.84
N ILE A 2 -2.28 18.87 -2.21
CA ILE A 2 -2.21 17.74 -1.29
C ILE A 2 -0.72 17.45 -1.10
N ILE A 3 -0.25 17.52 0.14
CA ILE A 3 1.13 17.17 0.47
C ILE A 3 1.14 15.65 0.67
N HIS A 4 1.85 14.93 -0.18
CA HIS A 4 2.11 13.51 -0.01
C HIS A 4 3.41 13.36 0.79
N PRO A 5 3.36 12.98 2.09
CA PRO A 5 4.56 12.83 2.87
C PRO A 5 5.33 11.58 2.45
N VAL A 6 6.65 11.71 2.31
CA VAL A 6 7.59 10.59 2.40
C VAL A 6 8.13 10.59 3.81
N GLU A 7 7.94 9.52 4.53
CA GLU A 7 8.63 9.33 5.80
C GLU A 7 9.87 8.45 5.56
N VAL A 8 11.00 8.98 5.99
CA VAL A 8 12.28 8.27 5.90
C VAL A 8 12.51 7.55 7.22
N VAL A 9 12.67 6.24 7.16
CA VAL A 9 13.04 5.44 8.33
C VAL A 9 14.56 5.44 8.44
N LEU A 10 15.07 5.93 9.58
CA LEU A 10 16.50 5.98 9.87
C LEU A 10 16.92 4.73 10.64
N GLY A 11 17.97 4.06 10.18
CA GLY A 11 18.59 2.97 10.91
C GLY A 11 19.42 3.46 12.11
N GLU A 12 19.47 2.68 13.17
CA GLU A 12 20.22 3.00 14.39
C GLU A 12 21.65 2.44 14.37
N THR A 13 22.14 1.92 13.28
CA THR A 13 23.42 1.22 13.24
C THR A 13 24.61 2.17 13.47
N LEU A 14 25.23 2.07 14.65
CA LEU A 14 26.58 2.54 15.00
C LEU A 14 26.93 3.99 14.61
N GLY A 15 26.02 4.93 14.88
CA GLY A 15 26.35 6.36 14.85
C GLY A 15 26.28 7.04 13.48
N ASN A 16 25.98 6.32 12.41
CA ASN A 16 25.63 6.88 11.12
C ASN A 16 24.10 6.73 10.92
N LYS A 17 23.39 7.85 10.95
CA LYS A 17 21.99 7.90 10.55
C LYS A 17 21.93 7.83 9.03
N ALA A 18 21.78 6.62 8.49
CA ALA A 18 21.50 6.40 7.08
C ALA A 18 20.00 6.12 6.91
N ASP A 19 19.44 6.55 5.80
CA ASP A 19 18.10 6.18 5.40
C ASP A 19 18.09 4.68 5.11
N VAL A 20 17.19 3.93 5.75
CA VAL A 20 17.13 2.48 5.61
C VAL A 20 15.86 1.99 4.94
N ALA A 21 14.78 2.78 4.97
CA ALA A 21 13.52 2.50 4.29
C ALA A 21 12.72 3.77 4.02
N LEU A 22 11.76 3.70 3.11
CA LEU A 22 10.85 4.78 2.77
C LEU A 22 9.40 4.36 3.01
N LEU A 23 8.59 5.26 3.55
CA LEU A 23 7.16 5.09 3.70
C LEU A 23 6.45 6.15 2.85
N TYR A 24 5.79 5.70 1.76
CA TYR A 24 4.99 6.57 0.90
C TYR A 24 3.55 6.61 1.38
N CYS A 25 3.10 7.74 1.92
CA CYS A 25 1.72 7.97 2.30
C CYS A 25 1.01 8.75 1.18
N LEU A 26 0.11 8.07 0.45
CA LEU A 26 -0.42 8.55 -0.82
C LEU A 26 -1.93 8.80 -0.73
N ASP A 27 -2.41 9.79 -1.46
CA ASP A 27 -3.83 10.01 -1.68
C ASP A 27 -4.28 9.20 -2.91
N SER A 28 -5.12 8.21 -2.70
CA SER A 28 -5.68 7.36 -3.74
C SER A 28 -6.96 7.91 -4.37
N GLY A 29 -7.33 9.13 -4.05
CA GLY A 29 -8.55 9.77 -4.54
C GLY A 29 -9.79 9.42 -3.72
N ASP A 30 -10.96 9.68 -4.30
CA ASP A 30 -12.28 9.56 -3.71
C ASP A 30 -13.26 8.94 -4.72
N TYR A 31 -14.55 9.18 -4.58
CA TYR A 31 -15.58 8.79 -5.57
C TYR A 31 -15.40 9.57 -6.88
N THR A 32 -15.80 8.96 -8.00
CA THR A 32 -15.81 9.66 -9.28
C THR A 32 -17.05 10.54 -9.43
N ASP A 33 -16.92 11.68 -10.12
CA ASP A 33 -18.06 12.53 -10.46
C ASP A 33 -18.94 11.96 -11.60
N ASP A 34 -18.44 10.97 -12.33
CA ASP A 34 -19.09 10.31 -13.47
C ASP A 34 -19.10 8.79 -13.31
N TRP A 35 -19.70 8.35 -12.20
CA TRP A 35 -19.74 6.92 -11.85
C TRP A 35 -20.42 6.02 -12.90
N PRO A 36 -21.43 6.46 -13.70
CA PRO A 36 -21.99 5.60 -14.74
C PRO A 36 -21.00 5.22 -15.85
N ARG A 37 -19.98 6.08 -16.08
CA ARG A 37 -18.97 5.88 -17.12
C ARG A 37 -17.62 5.41 -16.59
N LEU A 38 -17.21 5.89 -15.43
CA LEU A 38 -15.86 5.71 -14.89
C LEU A 38 -15.78 4.72 -13.73
N GLY A 39 -16.94 4.23 -13.24
CA GLY A 39 -17.02 3.45 -12.01
C GLY A 39 -17.18 4.33 -10.77
N ILE A 40 -17.44 3.72 -9.63
CA ILE A 40 -17.76 4.41 -8.38
C ILE A 40 -16.53 5.09 -7.79
N TYR A 41 -15.39 4.39 -7.77
CA TYR A 41 -14.17 4.83 -7.11
C TYR A 41 -13.18 5.44 -8.09
N GLY A 42 -12.52 6.53 -7.66
CA GLY A 42 -11.38 7.11 -8.34
C GLY A 42 -10.18 6.16 -8.35
N TRP A 43 -9.22 6.48 -9.16
CA TRP A 43 -7.95 5.75 -9.30
C TRP A 43 -6.82 6.56 -8.69
N MET A 44 -5.67 5.91 -8.47
CA MET A 44 -4.45 6.61 -8.07
C MET A 44 -4.16 7.74 -9.09
N PRO A 45 -4.20 9.01 -8.70
CA PRO A 45 -4.02 10.13 -9.62
C PRO A 45 -2.66 10.11 -10.32
N TRP A 46 -2.62 10.65 -11.52
CA TRP A 46 -1.39 10.69 -12.32
C TRP A 46 -0.29 11.55 -11.69
N ASP A 47 -0.67 12.67 -11.08
CA ASP A 47 0.28 13.55 -10.39
C ASP A 47 0.86 12.87 -9.13
N VAL A 48 0.08 12.09 -8.39
CA VAL A 48 0.55 11.25 -7.27
C VAL A 48 1.53 10.20 -7.77
N THR A 49 1.20 9.50 -8.85
CA THR A 49 2.09 8.50 -9.46
C THR A 49 3.40 9.12 -9.95
N SER A 50 3.32 10.29 -10.61
CA SER A 50 4.51 11.02 -11.09
C SER A 50 5.39 11.48 -9.93
N TRP A 51 4.77 12.05 -8.88
CA TRP A 51 5.47 12.46 -7.67
C TRP A 51 6.17 11.27 -6.98
N TYR A 52 5.47 10.13 -6.85
CA TYR A 52 6.09 8.91 -6.33
C TYR A 52 7.35 8.52 -7.12
N ARG A 53 7.26 8.48 -8.45
CA ARG A 53 8.41 8.14 -9.31
C ARG A 53 9.58 9.12 -9.14
N GLU A 54 9.29 10.42 -8.99
CA GLU A 54 10.30 11.44 -8.73
C GLU A 54 10.99 11.22 -7.38
N GLN A 55 10.21 10.94 -6.32
CA GLN A 55 10.78 10.66 -4.99
C GLN A 55 11.61 9.37 -4.98
N SER A 56 11.10 8.30 -5.58
CA SER A 56 11.83 7.03 -5.69
C SER A 56 13.16 7.21 -6.42
N ALA A 57 13.17 7.92 -7.56
CA ALA A 57 14.38 8.21 -8.30
C ALA A 57 15.37 9.07 -7.51
N LEU A 58 14.87 10.07 -6.78
CA LEU A 58 15.69 10.94 -5.93
C LEU A 58 16.40 10.15 -4.83
N HIS A 59 15.65 9.37 -4.05
CA HIS A 59 16.21 8.56 -2.95
C HIS A 59 17.12 7.45 -3.47
N THR A 60 16.81 6.83 -4.60
CA THR A 60 17.70 5.88 -5.27
C THR A 60 19.04 6.53 -5.63
N ALA A 61 19.02 7.72 -6.24
CA ALA A 61 20.24 8.44 -6.58
C ALA A 61 21.06 8.82 -5.34
N GLN A 62 20.41 9.25 -4.25
CA GLN A 62 21.03 9.56 -2.97
C GLN A 62 21.65 8.32 -2.29
N ASN A 63 21.07 7.15 -2.55
CA ASN A 63 21.56 5.86 -2.05
C ASN A 63 22.53 5.15 -3.02
N GLY A 64 23.25 5.92 -3.81
CA GLY A 64 24.28 5.38 -4.71
C GLY A 64 23.77 4.61 -5.92
N GLY A 65 22.52 4.79 -6.30
CA GLY A 65 21.87 4.14 -7.43
C GLY A 65 21.09 2.87 -7.07
N GLU A 66 21.07 2.47 -5.81
CA GLU A 66 20.32 1.31 -5.34
C GLU A 66 18.99 1.76 -4.70
N PRO A 67 17.83 1.21 -5.13
CA PRO A 67 16.54 1.53 -4.52
C PRO A 67 16.50 1.15 -3.04
N LEU A 68 16.08 2.07 -2.18
CA LEU A 68 15.81 1.76 -0.77
C LEU A 68 14.56 0.87 -0.65
N PRO A 69 14.49 -0.03 0.33
CA PRO A 69 13.26 -0.73 0.66
C PRO A 69 12.14 0.26 0.96
N ALA A 70 10.96 0.08 0.37
CA ALA A 70 9.85 1.00 0.56
C ALA A 70 8.51 0.28 0.77
N LEU A 71 7.59 0.95 1.47
CA LEU A 71 6.19 0.57 1.61
C LEU A 71 5.29 1.73 1.18
N ALA A 72 4.18 1.42 0.51
CA ALA A 72 3.18 2.39 0.10
C ALA A 72 1.89 2.23 0.89
N PHE A 73 1.33 3.33 1.38
CA PHE A 73 0.10 3.38 2.17
C PHE A 73 -0.90 4.31 1.50
N PHE A 74 -2.11 3.81 1.24
CA PHE A 74 -3.19 4.60 0.67
C PHE A 74 -4.54 3.96 1.01
N HIS A 75 -5.66 4.63 0.69
CA HIS A 75 -6.97 4.18 1.16
C HIS A 75 -7.68 3.24 0.19
N ILE A 76 -7.98 3.70 -1.02
CA ILE A 76 -8.72 2.93 -2.03
C ILE A 76 -7.74 2.03 -2.78
N PRO A 77 -7.95 0.69 -2.78
CA PRO A 77 -7.02 -0.23 -3.43
C PRO A 77 -6.93 -0.03 -4.95
N THR A 78 -5.79 -0.36 -5.52
CA THR A 78 -5.64 -0.44 -6.97
C THR A 78 -6.38 -1.68 -7.54
N PRO A 79 -6.71 -1.70 -8.84
CA PRO A 79 -7.44 -2.82 -9.44
C PRO A 79 -6.77 -4.19 -9.28
N GLU A 80 -5.46 -4.23 -9.10
CA GLU A 80 -4.69 -5.46 -8.93
C GLU A 80 -5.04 -6.23 -7.66
N PHE A 81 -5.59 -5.59 -6.64
CA PHE A 81 -6.09 -6.26 -5.44
C PHE A 81 -7.19 -7.29 -5.74
N ARG A 82 -7.94 -7.11 -6.86
CA ARG A 82 -8.93 -8.09 -7.34
C ARG A 82 -8.31 -9.41 -7.83
N LEU A 83 -7.00 -9.43 -8.10
CA LEU A 83 -6.27 -10.61 -8.56
C LEU A 83 -5.81 -11.50 -7.41
N ILE A 84 -5.83 -10.99 -6.18
CA ILE A 84 -5.48 -11.73 -4.98
C ILE A 84 -6.71 -12.50 -4.49
N ASN A 85 -6.65 -13.81 -4.50
CA ASN A 85 -7.73 -14.69 -4.11
C ASN A 85 -7.19 -16.01 -3.57
N GLU A 86 -8.08 -16.92 -3.17
CA GLU A 86 -7.73 -18.23 -2.58
C GLU A 86 -6.92 -19.17 -3.51
N ASN A 87 -6.84 -18.87 -4.80
CA ASN A 87 -6.01 -19.62 -5.76
C ASN A 87 -4.61 -18.99 -5.91
N THR A 88 -4.34 -17.91 -5.21
CA THR A 88 -3.01 -17.27 -5.09
C THR A 88 -2.49 -17.50 -3.67
N ASP A 89 -1.23 -17.15 -3.41
CA ASP A 89 -0.67 -17.19 -2.06
C ASP A 89 -1.27 -16.09 -1.19
N MET A 90 -2.56 -16.24 -0.86
CA MET A 90 -3.33 -15.32 -0.03
C MET A 90 -3.40 -15.81 1.40
N TYR A 91 -3.07 -14.94 2.35
CA TYR A 91 -3.22 -15.16 3.79
C TYR A 91 -4.16 -14.11 4.38
N GLY A 92 -5.07 -14.53 5.23
CA GLY A 92 -6.07 -13.65 5.83
C GLY A 92 -7.45 -13.79 5.19
N ARG A 93 -8.32 -12.80 5.41
CA ARG A 93 -9.71 -12.84 5.00
C ARG A 93 -9.99 -11.89 3.84
N ASN A 94 -10.54 -12.41 2.76
CA ASN A 94 -11.26 -11.68 1.72
C ASN A 94 -12.76 -11.98 1.90
N GLY A 95 -13.43 -11.20 2.72
CA GLY A 95 -14.79 -11.53 3.20
C GLY A 95 -15.83 -10.52 2.80
N ASP A 96 -15.49 -9.49 2.06
CA ASP A 96 -16.47 -8.56 1.54
C ASP A 96 -17.14 -9.15 0.29
N GLY A 97 -18.32 -9.72 0.48
CA GLY A 97 -19.11 -10.34 -0.59
C GLY A 97 -19.56 -9.36 -1.70
N SER A 98 -19.32 -8.05 -1.53
CA SER A 98 -19.55 -7.02 -2.54
C SER A 98 -18.39 -6.90 -3.54
N GLY A 99 -17.31 -7.60 -3.32
CA GLY A 99 -16.08 -7.53 -4.11
C GLY A 99 -15.06 -6.53 -3.55
N ILE A 100 -14.04 -6.22 -4.33
CA ILE A 100 -13.00 -5.26 -3.96
C ILE A 100 -13.40 -3.87 -4.42
N GLY A 101 -13.51 -2.94 -3.48
CA GLY A 101 -13.84 -1.53 -3.71
C GLY A 101 -12.68 -0.76 -4.34
N SER A 102 -12.33 -1.09 -5.57
CA SER A 102 -11.25 -0.43 -6.31
C SER A 102 -11.78 0.29 -7.56
N ALA A 103 -10.97 1.17 -8.14
CA ALA A 103 -11.27 1.78 -9.42
C ALA A 103 -11.52 0.76 -10.52
N GLU A 104 -12.37 1.10 -11.50
CA GLU A 104 -12.51 0.33 -12.75
C GLU A 104 -11.34 0.61 -13.71
N LEU A 105 -10.77 1.82 -13.65
CA LEU A 105 -9.65 2.22 -14.45
C LEU A 105 -8.33 2.00 -13.70
N ASN A 106 -7.36 1.40 -14.39
CA ASN A 106 -6.02 1.20 -13.86
C ASN A 106 -5.09 2.33 -14.35
N SER A 107 -4.54 3.09 -13.42
CA SER A 107 -3.59 4.18 -13.71
C SER A 107 -2.13 3.73 -13.86
N GLY A 108 -1.84 2.44 -13.63
CA GLY A 108 -0.49 1.89 -13.72
C GLY A 108 0.39 2.18 -12.52
N PHE A 109 -0.18 2.43 -11.34
CA PHE A 109 0.61 2.69 -10.14
C PHE A 109 1.45 1.46 -9.73
N LEU A 110 0.88 0.24 -9.75
CA LEU A 110 1.66 -0.98 -9.50
C LEU A 110 2.79 -1.13 -10.51
N LEU A 111 2.54 -0.88 -11.81
CA LEU A 111 3.59 -0.91 -12.83
C LEU A 111 4.73 0.05 -12.47
N SER A 112 4.39 1.27 -12.03
CA SER A 112 5.40 2.25 -11.59
C SER A 112 6.23 1.72 -10.43
N CYS A 113 5.62 1.07 -9.44
CA CYS A 113 6.34 0.46 -8.31
C CYS A 113 7.27 -0.68 -8.76
N VAL A 114 6.81 -1.51 -9.69
CA VAL A 114 7.64 -2.60 -10.26
C VAL A 114 8.82 -2.05 -11.05
N GLU A 115 8.62 -0.99 -11.85
CA GLU A 115 9.70 -0.36 -12.62
C GLU A 115 10.73 0.37 -11.74
N MET A 116 10.27 1.07 -10.70
CA MET A 116 11.16 1.79 -9.77
C MET A 116 11.91 0.82 -8.83
N GLY A 117 11.29 -0.32 -8.49
CA GLY A 117 11.93 -1.41 -7.77
C GLY A 117 12.15 -1.18 -6.28
N ASP A 118 11.58 -0.14 -5.68
CA ASP A 118 11.72 0.21 -4.27
C ASP A 118 10.59 -0.37 -3.40
N VAL A 119 9.33 -0.33 -3.87
CA VAL A 119 8.16 -0.74 -3.09
C VAL A 119 8.09 -2.26 -2.95
N MET A 120 8.14 -2.75 -1.71
CA MET A 120 7.98 -4.16 -1.35
C MET A 120 6.52 -4.52 -1.07
N GLY A 121 5.70 -3.56 -0.66
CA GLY A 121 4.30 -3.79 -0.31
C GLY A 121 3.45 -2.53 -0.35
N MET A 122 2.18 -2.74 -0.72
CA MET A 122 1.12 -1.75 -0.71
C MET A 122 0.11 -2.12 0.39
N PHE A 123 -0.21 -1.17 1.24
CA PHE A 123 -1.13 -1.34 2.35
C PHE A 123 -2.32 -0.41 2.19
N VAL A 124 -3.52 -0.99 2.16
CA VAL A 124 -4.77 -0.27 1.87
C VAL A 124 -5.81 -0.46 2.97
N GLY A 125 -6.86 0.35 2.93
CA GLY A 125 -8.06 0.24 3.76
C GLY A 125 -9.30 -0.02 2.92
N HIS A 126 -10.34 0.79 3.12
CA HIS A 126 -11.57 0.87 2.36
C HIS A 126 -12.57 -0.26 2.63
N ASP A 127 -12.21 -1.51 2.31
CA ASP A 127 -13.11 -2.68 2.48
C ASP A 127 -12.95 -3.26 3.89
N HIS A 128 -13.94 -3.03 4.78
CA HIS A 128 -13.82 -3.29 6.21
C HIS A 128 -13.90 -4.78 6.60
N GLU A 129 -14.33 -5.64 5.68
CA GLU A 129 -14.37 -7.10 5.88
C GLU A 129 -13.13 -7.81 5.32
N ASN A 130 -12.15 -7.06 4.82
CA ASN A 130 -10.89 -7.57 4.28
C ASN A 130 -9.73 -7.30 5.25
N ASP A 131 -8.83 -8.29 5.34
CA ASP A 131 -7.55 -8.17 6.05
C ASP A 131 -6.47 -9.06 5.44
N TYR A 132 -6.66 -9.48 4.21
CA TYR A 132 -5.73 -10.38 3.54
C TYR A 132 -4.42 -9.68 3.11
N ILE A 133 -3.43 -10.51 2.80
CA ILE A 133 -2.21 -10.17 2.09
C ILE A 133 -1.94 -11.23 1.03
N GLY A 134 -1.47 -10.84 -0.13
CA GLY A 134 -1.00 -11.73 -1.19
C GLY A 134 0.10 -11.07 -2.00
N GLN A 135 0.69 -11.80 -2.93
CA GLN A 135 1.82 -11.33 -3.75
C GLN A 135 1.39 -11.13 -5.20
N HIS A 136 1.82 -10.03 -5.81
CA HIS A 136 1.68 -9.79 -7.23
C HIS A 136 2.90 -9.02 -7.77
N PHE A 137 3.60 -9.59 -8.76
CA PHE A 137 4.87 -9.05 -9.28
C PHE A 137 5.91 -8.72 -8.20
N ASN A 138 6.06 -9.58 -7.20
CA ASN A 138 6.95 -9.40 -6.05
C ASN A 138 6.63 -8.18 -5.16
N VAL A 139 5.44 -7.61 -5.31
CA VAL A 139 4.89 -6.59 -4.41
C VAL A 139 3.79 -7.23 -3.58
N ALA A 140 3.86 -7.10 -2.26
CA ALA A 140 2.81 -7.54 -1.37
C ALA A 140 1.62 -6.59 -1.48
N LEU A 141 0.42 -7.12 -1.69
CA LEU A 141 -0.84 -6.37 -1.68
C LEU A 141 -1.61 -6.74 -0.43
N ALA A 142 -1.75 -5.81 0.51
CA ALA A 142 -2.25 -6.07 1.85
C ALA A 142 -3.35 -5.09 2.27
N TYR A 143 -4.43 -5.62 2.85
CA TYR A 143 -5.38 -4.80 3.57
C TYR A 143 -4.93 -4.57 5.00
N GLY A 144 -5.19 -3.37 5.54
CA GLY A 144 -5.20 -3.11 6.96
C GLY A 144 -6.35 -3.84 7.67
N ARG A 145 -6.51 -3.59 8.96
CA ARG A 145 -7.66 -4.04 9.72
C ARG A 145 -8.51 -2.83 10.07
N VAL A 146 -9.84 -2.94 9.90
CA VAL A 146 -10.76 -1.90 10.34
C VAL A 146 -10.58 -1.63 11.84
N SER A 147 -10.37 -0.36 12.21
CA SER A 147 -10.13 0.08 13.58
C SER A 147 -11.28 0.89 14.20
N GLY A 148 -12.04 1.60 13.36
CA GLY A 148 -13.13 2.47 13.80
C GLY A 148 -14.37 1.72 14.25
N PHE A 149 -14.87 2.01 15.45
CA PHE A 149 -16.05 1.33 16.02
C PHE A 149 -17.37 1.69 15.29
N ASN A 150 -17.44 2.86 14.65
CA ASN A 150 -18.62 3.29 13.89
C ASN A 150 -18.59 2.84 12.41
N ALA A 151 -17.55 2.13 11.99
CA ALA A 151 -17.45 1.60 10.65
C ALA A 151 -18.30 0.32 10.50
N TYR A 152 -18.78 0.05 9.28
CA TYR A 152 -19.48 -1.20 8.98
C TYR A 152 -18.52 -2.41 9.12
N GLY A 153 -19.10 -3.62 9.08
CA GLY A 153 -18.38 -4.86 9.12
C GLY A 153 -18.35 -5.52 10.49
N GLY A 154 -18.24 -6.85 10.48
CA GLY A 154 -18.28 -7.70 11.67
C GLY A 154 -16.93 -8.14 12.20
N LEU A 155 -15.82 -7.79 11.53
CA LEU A 155 -14.49 -8.17 11.99
C LEU A 155 -14.12 -7.49 13.32
N PRO A 156 -13.46 -8.20 14.24
CA PRO A 156 -12.88 -7.58 15.44
C PRO A 156 -11.99 -6.40 15.04
N ARG A 157 -12.20 -5.27 15.71
CA ARG A 157 -11.42 -4.05 15.44
C ARG A 157 -9.95 -4.26 15.84
N GLY A 158 -9.05 -3.62 15.08
CA GLY A 158 -7.62 -3.83 15.30
C GLY A 158 -6.77 -2.99 14.36
N GLY A 159 -5.54 -3.44 14.15
CA GLY A 159 -4.59 -2.85 13.23
C GLY A 159 -3.72 -3.92 12.58
N ARG A 160 -3.11 -3.59 11.48
CA ARG A 160 -2.03 -4.38 10.90
C ARG A 160 -0.71 -3.85 11.44
N ILE A 161 0.08 -4.76 12.00
CA ILE A 161 1.45 -4.49 12.45
C ILE A 161 2.40 -4.81 11.30
N ILE A 162 3.46 -4.05 11.16
CA ILE A 162 4.50 -4.25 10.15
C ILE A 162 5.85 -4.07 10.83
N ASP A 163 6.67 -5.10 10.80
CA ASP A 163 8.06 -5.06 11.26
C ASP A 163 8.99 -5.01 10.05
N LEU A 164 9.71 -3.89 9.90
CA LEU A 164 10.75 -3.72 8.89
C LEU A 164 12.12 -4.16 9.44
N TYR A 165 12.86 -4.88 8.63
CA TYR A 165 14.20 -5.34 9.01
C TYR A 165 15.27 -4.47 8.39
N GLU A 166 16.10 -3.84 9.24
CA GLU A 166 17.27 -3.09 8.80
C GLU A 166 18.23 -3.98 7.98
N ASN A 167 18.79 -3.46 6.92
CA ASN A 167 19.69 -4.17 5.98
C ASN A 167 19.04 -5.36 5.24
N SER A 168 17.73 -5.41 5.15
CA SER A 168 17.00 -6.44 4.43
C SER A 168 15.86 -5.84 3.60
N ARG A 169 15.61 -6.41 2.43
CA ARG A 169 14.41 -6.10 1.63
C ARG A 169 13.30 -7.07 2.03
N SER A 170 12.91 -7.01 3.30
CA SER A 170 11.86 -7.86 3.84
C SER A 170 11.14 -7.19 4.99
N PHE A 171 9.93 -7.64 5.25
CA PHE A 171 9.11 -7.25 6.40
C PHE A 171 8.25 -8.42 6.84
N ASP A 172 7.90 -8.46 8.12
CA ASP A 172 6.84 -9.32 8.65
C ASP A 172 5.60 -8.49 8.91
N THR A 173 4.42 -9.11 8.79
CA THR A 173 3.16 -8.42 9.08
C THR A 173 2.09 -9.36 9.61
N TRP A 174 1.28 -8.87 10.54
CA TRP A 174 0.15 -9.61 11.11
C TRP A 174 -0.96 -8.66 11.57
N ILE A 175 -2.14 -9.23 11.82
CA ILE A 175 -3.25 -8.49 12.41
C ILE A 175 -3.18 -8.59 13.93
N SER A 176 -3.29 -7.44 14.60
CA SER A 176 -3.41 -7.34 16.06
C SER A 176 -4.80 -6.80 16.41
N THR A 177 -5.50 -7.49 17.30
CA THR A 177 -6.80 -7.07 17.84
C THR A 177 -6.71 -6.94 19.36
N PRO A 178 -7.42 -5.98 19.98
CA PRO A 178 -7.52 -5.92 21.44
C PRO A 178 -8.11 -7.23 22.00
N THR A 179 -7.57 -7.68 23.11
CA THR A 179 -8.10 -8.81 23.89
C THR A 179 -9.26 -8.37 24.78
#